data_281e993cb149d8bcfd9456a70b510077
#
_entry.id   281e993cb149d8bcfd9456a70b510077
#
_cell.length_a   1.000
_cell.length_b   1.000
_cell.length_c   1.000
_cell.angle_alpha   90.00
_cell.angle_beta   90.00
_cell.angle_gamma   90.00
#
_symmetry.space_group_name_H-M   'P 1'
#
loop_
_entity.id
_entity.type
_entity.pdbx_description
1 polymer ?
#
loop_
_entity_poly.entity_id
_entity_poly.type
_entity_poly.pdbx_seq_one_letter_code
_entity_poly.pdbx_strand_id
1 'polypeptide(L)'
;MPPTPRPLTLIVATTPIPTPNPTTESSSSTPIRLGIGHSGTLPWPRIKTDMSFFARVTSRPPSPGTTNAIIMGRKTYDSVPAHLRPLAKRISTIITRDVEGLKPRVAREVEERKAKMAASAAAAAGGNGNAAQQQQQQQPATDAIVCGGLDEALQELETRYGEGKLGKVFVIGGAEIYGAVLAAKGGPVRIVMTNVEKKGYAEGDLGEVFECDTFFPVDEELFGEKEGWRRVSPEEVTEWVGEEVTGRWIEEGDVRVQMVGYERV
;
A
#
# COMPACT_ATOMS: atom_id res chain seq x y z
N MET A 1 31.00 3.77 0.82
CA MET A 1 30.04 2.84 1.44
C MET A 1 28.96 2.55 0.41
N PRO A 2 28.55 1.31 0.19
CA PRO A 2 27.38 1.06 -0.63
C PRO A 2 26.19 1.80 -0.01
N PRO A 3 25.28 2.37 -0.83
CA PRO A 3 24.09 3.05 -0.31
C PRO A 3 23.28 2.05 0.51
N THR A 4 22.79 2.51 1.67
CA THR A 4 21.91 1.71 2.52
C THR A 4 20.67 1.34 1.71
N PRO A 5 20.26 0.06 1.66
CA PRO A 5 19.08 -0.35 0.91
C PRO A 5 17.86 0.46 1.36
N ARG A 6 17.07 0.96 0.39
CA ARG A 6 15.80 1.63 0.70
C ARG A 6 14.87 0.67 1.44
N PRO A 7 14.27 1.08 2.55
CA PRO A 7 13.27 0.25 3.21
C PRO A 7 12.05 0.08 2.29
N LEU A 8 11.56 -1.16 2.17
CA LEU A 8 10.28 -1.45 1.54
C LEU A 8 9.19 -1.33 2.59
N THR A 9 8.20 -0.48 2.32
CA THR A 9 7.08 -0.27 3.23
C THR A 9 5.82 -0.93 2.67
N LEU A 10 5.35 -2.00 3.31
CA LEU A 10 4.06 -2.60 2.99
C LEU A 10 2.96 -1.73 3.58
N ILE A 11 1.97 -1.37 2.76
CA ILE A 11 0.74 -0.74 3.24
C ILE A 11 -0.39 -1.74 3.00
N VAL A 12 -1.08 -2.11 4.06
CA VAL A 12 -2.14 -3.12 4.03
C VAL A 12 -3.25 -2.77 5.01
N ALA A 13 -4.49 -2.95 4.60
CA ALA A 13 -5.62 -2.98 5.52
C ALA A 13 -6.02 -4.43 5.78
N THR A 14 -6.28 -4.77 7.03
CA THR A 14 -6.55 -6.14 7.47
C THR A 14 -7.74 -6.19 8.42
N THR A 15 -8.43 -7.31 8.45
CA THR A 15 -9.46 -7.61 9.45
C THR A 15 -9.13 -8.92 10.16
N PRO A 16 -9.34 -9.03 11.49
CA PRO A 16 -9.11 -10.27 12.21
C PRO A 16 -10.16 -11.31 11.83
N ILE A 17 -9.71 -12.52 11.48
CA ILE A 17 -10.55 -13.67 11.22
C ILE A 17 -10.19 -14.77 12.23
N PRO A 18 -10.99 -14.99 13.26
CA PRO A 18 -10.79 -16.09 14.18
C PRO A 18 -10.85 -17.44 13.43
N THR A 19 -9.84 -18.28 13.62
CA THR A 19 -9.84 -19.63 13.04
C THR A 19 -10.10 -20.65 14.17
N PRO A 20 -11.14 -21.49 14.04
CA PRO A 20 -11.39 -22.54 15.02
C PRO A 20 -10.18 -23.50 15.07
N ASN A 21 -9.61 -23.70 16.25
CA ASN A 21 -8.54 -24.67 16.41
C ASN A 21 -9.16 -26.05 16.64
N PRO A 22 -9.05 -27.02 15.71
CA PRO A 22 -9.70 -28.32 15.85
C PRO A 22 -9.05 -29.26 16.88
N THR A 23 -7.94 -28.89 17.53
CA THR A 23 -7.10 -29.87 18.23
C THR A 23 -6.65 -29.52 19.66
N THR A 24 -7.03 -28.39 20.25
CA THR A 24 -6.58 -28.08 21.62
C THR A 24 -7.64 -27.39 22.47
N GLU A 25 -8.21 -28.16 23.41
CA GLU A 25 -9.13 -27.68 24.47
C GLU A 25 -8.46 -26.78 25.52
N SER A 26 -7.19 -26.37 25.36
CA SER A 26 -6.44 -25.72 26.44
C SER A 26 -5.56 -24.52 26.04
N SER A 27 -5.69 -23.92 24.84
CA SER A 27 -5.04 -22.64 24.59
C SER A 27 -6.03 -21.48 24.71
N SER A 28 -5.73 -20.51 25.57
CA SER A 28 -6.58 -19.36 25.90
C SER A 28 -6.73 -18.31 24.79
N SER A 29 -6.22 -18.55 23.57
CA SER A 29 -6.33 -17.65 22.43
C SER A 29 -6.72 -18.40 21.15
N THR A 30 -7.80 -17.97 20.53
CA THR A 30 -8.19 -18.42 19.19
C THR A 30 -7.18 -17.89 18.19
N PRO A 31 -6.56 -18.73 17.32
CA PRO A 31 -5.67 -18.26 16.28
C PRO A 31 -6.39 -17.27 15.36
N ILE A 32 -5.72 -16.17 15.03
CA ILE A 32 -6.29 -15.12 14.17
C ILE A 32 -5.51 -15.09 12.86
N ARG A 33 -6.23 -15.13 11.74
CA ARG A 33 -5.68 -14.82 10.42
C ARG A 33 -6.06 -13.39 10.03
N LEU A 34 -5.22 -12.74 9.27
CA LEU A 34 -5.44 -11.37 8.79
C LEU A 34 -6.05 -11.39 7.40
N GLY A 35 -7.37 -11.19 7.31
CA GLY A 35 -8.09 -11.10 6.04
C GLY A 35 -7.79 -9.77 5.33
N ILE A 36 -7.54 -9.82 4.01
CA ILE A 36 -7.23 -8.64 3.18
C ILE A 36 -8.08 -8.55 1.93
N GLY A 37 -8.88 -9.55 1.62
CA GLY A 37 -9.69 -9.58 0.40
C GLY A 37 -10.79 -10.62 0.44
N HIS A 38 -11.84 -10.34 -0.36
CA HIS A 38 -12.93 -11.24 -0.66
C HIS A 38 -13.37 -11.06 -2.11
N SER A 39 -13.40 -12.14 -2.88
CA SER A 39 -13.84 -12.13 -4.30
C SER A 39 -13.17 -11.04 -5.15
N GLY A 40 -11.85 -10.82 -4.92
CA GLY A 40 -11.05 -9.86 -5.67
C GLY A 40 -11.22 -8.39 -5.29
N THR A 41 -11.96 -8.10 -4.22
CA THR A 41 -12.18 -6.75 -3.67
C THR A 41 -11.84 -6.71 -2.18
N LEU A 42 -11.92 -5.52 -1.56
CA LEU A 42 -11.84 -5.41 -0.10
C LEU A 42 -13.08 -6.03 0.55
N PRO A 43 -12.95 -6.73 1.70
CA PRO A 43 -14.08 -7.40 2.36
C PRO A 43 -15.09 -6.43 3.00
N TRP A 44 -14.68 -5.20 3.24
CA TRP A 44 -15.48 -4.15 3.88
C TRP A 44 -15.93 -3.10 2.87
N PRO A 45 -17.01 -2.36 3.17
CA PRO A 45 -17.42 -1.21 2.37
C PRO A 45 -16.35 -0.11 2.40
N ARG A 46 -16.45 0.85 1.49
CA ARG A 46 -15.49 1.94 1.38
C ARG A 46 -15.35 2.71 2.71
N ILE A 47 -14.20 2.63 3.33
CA ILE A 47 -13.82 3.38 4.54
C ILE A 47 -13.04 4.63 4.09
N LYS A 48 -13.62 5.81 4.32
CA LYS A 48 -13.05 7.09 3.86
C LYS A 48 -11.73 7.41 4.58
N THR A 49 -11.66 7.10 5.87
CA THR A 49 -10.48 7.33 6.71
C THR A 49 -9.27 6.58 6.15
N ASP A 50 -9.41 5.27 5.92
CA ASP A 50 -8.35 4.42 5.36
C ASP A 50 -7.96 4.84 3.93
N MET A 51 -8.94 5.01 3.05
CA MET A 51 -8.70 5.42 1.67
C MET A 51 -8.00 6.78 1.56
N SER A 52 -8.34 7.73 2.43
CA SER A 52 -7.72 9.05 2.47
C SER A 52 -6.30 8.99 3.00
N PHE A 53 -6.05 8.19 4.04
CA PHE A 53 -4.72 7.92 4.58
C PHE A 53 -3.82 7.30 3.51
N PHE A 54 -4.26 6.20 2.88
CA PHE A 54 -3.55 5.55 1.78
C PHE A 54 -3.21 6.53 0.66
N ALA A 55 -4.18 7.35 0.23
CA ALA A 55 -3.98 8.31 -0.85
C ALA A 55 -2.92 9.34 -0.48
N ARG A 56 -2.94 9.92 0.72
CA ARG A 56 -1.97 10.93 1.17
C ARG A 56 -0.58 10.35 1.32
N VAL A 57 -0.45 9.23 2.03
CA VAL A 57 0.83 8.55 2.29
C VAL A 57 1.54 8.19 1.00
N THR A 58 0.82 7.60 0.04
CA THR A 58 1.44 7.10 -1.18
C THR A 58 1.72 8.18 -2.22
N SER A 59 0.97 9.30 -2.22
CA SER A 59 1.12 10.36 -3.23
C SER A 59 2.00 11.54 -2.79
N ARG A 60 2.34 11.66 -1.50
CA ARG A 60 3.20 12.74 -0.99
C ARG A 60 4.64 12.27 -0.85
N PRO A 61 5.53 12.67 -1.73
CA PRO A 61 6.93 12.27 -1.65
C PRO A 61 7.65 12.99 -0.51
N PRO A 62 8.79 12.43 -0.03
CA PRO A 62 9.54 12.99 1.09
C PRO A 62 10.24 14.31 0.76
N SER A 63 10.49 14.58 -0.52
CA SER A 63 11.19 15.79 -0.98
C SER A 63 10.59 16.32 -2.28
N PRO A 64 10.63 17.63 -2.52
CA PRO A 64 10.24 18.21 -3.81
C PRO A 64 11.04 17.60 -4.97
N GLY A 65 10.38 17.38 -6.09
CA GLY A 65 10.99 16.76 -7.30
C GLY A 65 11.11 15.25 -7.24
N THR A 66 10.80 14.59 -6.11
CA THR A 66 10.75 13.13 -6.04
C THR A 66 9.33 12.60 -6.25
N THR A 67 9.21 11.32 -6.55
CA THR A 67 7.93 10.63 -6.74
C THR A 67 7.97 9.28 -6.03
N ASN A 68 6.95 8.98 -5.23
CA ASN A 68 6.83 7.68 -4.58
C ASN A 68 6.45 6.61 -5.61
N ALA A 69 6.97 5.41 -5.42
CA ALA A 69 6.54 4.22 -6.16
C ALA A 69 5.58 3.36 -5.33
N ILE A 70 4.63 2.72 -6.03
CA ILE A 70 3.73 1.72 -5.47
C ILE A 70 3.88 0.43 -6.26
N ILE A 71 4.26 -0.66 -5.60
CA ILE A 71 4.43 -1.98 -6.20
C ILE A 71 3.18 -2.82 -5.90
N MET A 72 2.64 -3.46 -6.93
CA MET A 72 1.43 -4.28 -6.81
C MET A 72 1.38 -5.40 -7.83
N GLY A 73 0.61 -6.43 -7.55
CA GLY A 73 0.28 -7.46 -8.54
C GLY A 73 -0.79 -6.98 -9.54
N ARG A 74 -0.87 -7.63 -10.69
CA ARG A 74 -1.85 -7.32 -11.75
C ARG A 74 -3.29 -7.29 -11.23
N LYS A 75 -3.70 -8.27 -10.41
CA LYS A 75 -5.06 -8.29 -9.85
C LYS A 75 -5.38 -7.06 -9.01
N THR A 76 -4.44 -6.60 -8.20
CA THR A 76 -4.57 -5.36 -7.42
C THR A 76 -4.65 -4.13 -8.32
N TYR A 77 -3.85 -4.08 -9.40
CA TYR A 77 -3.96 -3.01 -10.40
C TYR A 77 -5.34 -3.00 -11.08
N ASP A 78 -5.85 -4.17 -11.45
CA ASP A 78 -7.14 -4.33 -12.10
C ASP A 78 -8.32 -3.97 -11.18
N SER A 79 -8.18 -4.12 -9.87
CA SER A 79 -9.21 -3.72 -8.89
C SER A 79 -9.35 -2.20 -8.73
N VAL A 80 -8.33 -1.41 -9.12
CA VAL A 80 -8.45 0.05 -9.17
C VAL A 80 -9.42 0.44 -10.29
N PRO A 81 -10.39 1.34 -10.05
CA PRO A 81 -11.29 1.80 -11.11
C PRO A 81 -10.54 2.30 -12.35
N ALA A 82 -10.96 1.90 -13.55
CA ALA A 82 -10.25 2.16 -14.80
C ALA A 82 -9.93 3.65 -15.01
N HIS A 83 -10.85 4.55 -14.65
CA HIS A 83 -10.65 5.99 -14.79
C HIS A 83 -9.60 6.59 -13.83
N LEU A 84 -9.16 5.83 -12.82
CA LEU A 84 -8.12 6.23 -11.87
C LEU A 84 -6.75 5.61 -12.19
N ARG A 85 -6.67 4.66 -13.11
CA ARG A 85 -5.42 3.97 -13.47
C ARG A 85 -4.58 4.77 -14.47
N PRO A 86 -3.24 4.82 -14.28
CA PRO A 86 -2.55 4.55 -13.03
C PRO A 86 -2.87 5.63 -11.99
N LEU A 87 -2.66 5.28 -10.71
CA LEU A 87 -2.92 6.21 -9.62
C LEU A 87 -2.03 7.45 -9.73
N ALA A 88 -2.64 8.64 -9.73
CA ALA A 88 -1.95 9.91 -9.95
C ALA A 88 -0.86 10.21 -8.90
N LYS A 89 0.18 10.95 -9.31
CA LYS A 89 1.30 11.41 -8.48
C LYS A 89 2.11 10.26 -7.85
N ARG A 90 2.18 9.10 -8.56
CA ARG A 90 2.91 7.90 -8.16
C ARG A 90 3.43 7.16 -9.38
N ILE A 91 4.49 6.40 -9.19
CA ILE A 91 4.97 5.43 -10.16
C ILE A 91 4.30 4.10 -9.81
N SER A 92 3.35 3.64 -10.62
CA SER A 92 2.68 2.34 -10.44
C SER A 92 3.56 1.25 -11.05
N THR A 93 4.09 0.34 -10.23
CA THR A 93 4.91 -0.79 -10.69
C THR A 93 4.09 -2.07 -10.56
N ILE A 94 3.72 -2.66 -11.70
CA ILE A 94 2.80 -3.78 -11.78
C ILE A 94 3.59 -5.06 -12.05
N ILE A 95 3.49 -6.04 -11.15
CA ILE A 95 4.13 -7.35 -11.30
C ILE A 95 3.12 -8.33 -11.90
N THR A 96 3.52 -8.98 -13.01
CA THR A 96 2.69 -9.97 -13.70
C THR A 96 3.55 -10.99 -14.45
N ARG A 97 3.06 -12.23 -14.61
CA ARG A 97 3.67 -13.24 -15.46
C ARG A 97 3.49 -12.94 -16.95
N ASP A 98 2.44 -12.20 -17.31
CA ASP A 98 2.16 -11.77 -18.67
C ASP A 98 2.57 -10.29 -18.86
N VAL A 99 3.87 -10.06 -18.93
CA VAL A 99 4.46 -8.73 -19.07
C VAL A 99 4.13 -8.13 -20.44
N GLU A 100 4.33 -8.88 -21.50
CA GLU A 100 4.15 -8.38 -22.87
C GLU A 100 2.67 -8.12 -23.21
N GLY A 101 1.73 -8.93 -22.71
CA GLY A 101 0.31 -8.70 -22.90
C GLY A 101 -0.21 -7.49 -22.12
N LEU A 102 0.40 -7.17 -20.96
CA LEU A 102 -0.06 -6.07 -20.11
C LEU A 102 0.54 -4.71 -20.51
N LYS A 103 1.79 -4.64 -20.96
CA LYS A 103 2.51 -3.40 -21.30
C LYS A 103 1.72 -2.44 -22.21
N PRO A 104 1.12 -2.88 -23.36
CA PRO A 104 0.42 -1.96 -24.27
C PRO A 104 -0.79 -1.30 -23.61
N ARG A 105 -1.53 -2.05 -22.77
CA ARG A 105 -2.68 -1.52 -22.05
C ARG A 105 -2.24 -0.47 -21.05
N VAL A 106 -1.24 -0.77 -20.23
CA VAL A 106 -0.75 0.15 -19.20
C VAL A 106 -0.17 1.41 -19.83
N ALA A 107 0.58 1.30 -20.92
CA ALA A 107 1.12 2.45 -21.64
C ALA A 107 0.00 3.40 -22.10
N ARG A 108 -1.08 2.87 -22.69
CA ARG A 108 -2.24 3.68 -23.08
C ARG A 108 -2.91 4.33 -21.88
N GLU A 109 -3.14 3.59 -20.79
CA GLU A 109 -3.74 4.14 -19.56
C GLU A 109 -2.89 5.28 -18.96
N VAL A 110 -1.54 5.20 -19.05
CA VAL A 110 -0.61 6.27 -18.63
C VAL A 110 -0.82 7.53 -19.48
N GLU A 111 -0.84 7.41 -20.81
CA GLU A 111 -1.01 8.55 -21.70
C GLU A 111 -2.38 9.21 -21.52
N GLU A 112 -3.45 8.43 -21.43
CA GLU A 112 -4.79 8.94 -21.14
C GLU A 112 -4.86 9.67 -19.80
N ARG A 113 -4.18 9.14 -18.78
CA ARG A 113 -4.13 9.75 -17.45
C ARG A 113 -3.37 11.08 -17.46
N LYS A 114 -2.21 11.11 -18.10
CA LYS A 114 -1.40 12.33 -18.28
C LYS A 114 -2.20 13.41 -19.01
N ALA A 115 -2.87 13.06 -20.11
CA ALA A 115 -3.69 13.98 -20.89
C ALA A 115 -4.85 14.58 -20.06
N LYS A 116 -5.57 13.77 -19.29
CA LYS A 116 -6.62 14.23 -18.37
C LYS A 116 -6.11 15.18 -17.31
N MET A 117 -4.94 14.87 -16.72
CA MET A 117 -4.31 15.72 -15.70
C MET A 117 -3.88 17.08 -16.29
N ALA A 118 -3.28 17.07 -17.50
CA ALA A 118 -2.88 18.28 -18.20
C ALA A 118 -4.09 19.18 -18.53
N ALA A 119 -5.19 18.58 -19.03
CA ALA A 119 -6.43 19.30 -19.31
C ALA A 119 -7.03 19.93 -18.05
N SER A 120 -7.04 19.20 -16.92
CA SER A 120 -7.54 19.73 -15.64
C SER A 120 -6.66 20.86 -15.10
N ALA A 121 -5.34 20.76 -15.25
CA ALA A 121 -4.39 21.81 -14.84
C ALA A 121 -4.55 23.08 -15.70
N ALA A 122 -4.73 22.92 -17.02
CA ALA A 122 -4.98 24.04 -17.94
C ALA A 122 -6.30 24.77 -17.62
N ALA A 123 -7.36 24.01 -17.31
CA ALA A 123 -8.65 24.60 -16.91
C ALA A 123 -8.57 25.37 -15.58
N ALA A 124 -7.72 24.93 -14.63
CA ALA A 124 -7.52 25.60 -13.34
C ALA A 124 -6.57 26.83 -13.42
N ALA A 125 -5.68 26.87 -14.42
CA ALA A 125 -4.63 27.90 -14.54
C ALA A 125 -5.06 29.20 -15.23
N GLY A 126 -6.33 29.41 -15.53
CA GLY A 126 -6.91 30.59 -16.18
C GLY A 126 -6.06 31.88 -16.16
N GLY A 127 -5.03 31.96 -17.01
CA GLY A 127 -4.46 33.27 -17.40
C GLY A 127 -3.02 33.62 -17.04
N ASN A 128 -2.17 32.82 -16.39
CA ASN A 128 -0.77 33.19 -16.16
C ASN A 128 0.23 32.06 -16.45
N GLY A 129 0.75 32.05 -17.70
CA GLY A 129 1.53 30.93 -18.26
C GLY A 129 2.94 30.69 -17.70
N ASN A 130 3.63 31.63 -17.09
CA ASN A 130 5.05 31.49 -16.72
C ASN A 130 5.28 30.90 -15.31
N ALA A 131 4.36 31.12 -14.36
CA ALA A 131 4.45 30.51 -13.02
C ALA A 131 4.01 29.04 -13.02
N ALA A 132 3.15 28.65 -13.94
CA ALA A 132 2.64 27.29 -14.06
C ALA A 132 3.70 26.28 -14.53
N GLN A 133 4.65 26.69 -15.38
CA GLN A 133 5.71 25.80 -15.90
C GLN A 133 6.76 25.43 -14.84
N GLN A 134 7.13 26.34 -13.96
CA GLN A 134 8.09 26.05 -12.87
C GLN A 134 7.48 25.18 -11.76
N GLN A 135 6.18 25.34 -11.48
CA GLN A 135 5.46 24.48 -10.53
C GLN A 135 5.24 23.05 -11.05
N GLN A 136 5.12 22.86 -12.37
CA GLN A 136 4.97 21.53 -12.96
C GLN A 136 6.23 20.65 -12.82
N GLN A 137 7.43 21.22 -12.83
CA GLN A 137 8.69 20.49 -12.66
C GLN A 137 8.92 19.96 -11.25
N GLN A 138 8.20 20.47 -10.25
CA GLN A 138 8.30 20.03 -8.84
C GLN A 138 7.19 19.08 -8.42
N GLN A 139 6.19 18.84 -9.27
CA GLN A 139 5.10 17.92 -8.92
C GLN A 139 5.50 16.46 -9.13
N PRO A 140 5.02 15.54 -8.23
CA PRO A 140 5.26 14.12 -8.41
C PRO A 140 4.73 13.62 -9.76
N ALA A 141 5.53 12.79 -10.43
CA ALA A 141 5.17 12.19 -11.69
C ALA A 141 3.98 11.21 -11.57
N THR A 142 3.28 11.01 -12.67
CA THR A 142 2.30 9.92 -12.82
C THR A 142 2.80 9.03 -13.93
N ASP A 143 3.19 7.80 -13.57
CA ASP A 143 3.76 6.85 -14.52
C ASP A 143 3.46 5.41 -14.13
N ALA A 144 3.77 4.45 -15.02
CA ALA A 144 3.66 3.03 -14.70
C ALA A 144 4.74 2.18 -15.39
N ILE A 145 5.14 1.10 -14.71
CA ILE A 145 6.10 0.10 -15.17
C ILE A 145 5.45 -1.28 -15.03
N VAL A 146 5.70 -2.17 -15.99
CA VAL A 146 5.26 -3.57 -15.93
C VAL A 146 6.48 -4.47 -15.90
N CYS A 147 6.55 -5.34 -14.88
CA CYS A 147 7.69 -6.23 -14.59
C CYS A 147 7.24 -7.68 -14.35
N GLY A 148 8.15 -8.64 -14.55
CA GLY A 148 7.91 -10.06 -14.32
C GLY A 148 8.09 -10.51 -12.87
N GLY A 149 8.82 -9.73 -12.04
CA GLY A 149 9.12 -10.08 -10.66
C GLY A 149 9.52 -8.87 -9.81
N LEU A 150 9.68 -9.12 -8.50
CA LEU A 150 10.03 -8.08 -7.53
C LEU A 150 11.42 -7.49 -7.80
N ASP A 151 12.42 -8.33 -8.05
CA ASP A 151 13.80 -7.87 -8.27
C ASP A 151 13.89 -7.00 -9.52
N GLU A 152 13.24 -7.40 -10.62
CA GLU A 152 13.13 -6.60 -11.84
C GLU A 152 12.44 -5.26 -11.55
N ALA A 153 11.36 -5.28 -10.77
CA ALA A 153 10.61 -4.07 -10.41
C ALA A 153 11.48 -3.08 -9.63
N LEU A 154 12.26 -3.55 -8.67
CA LEU A 154 13.18 -2.72 -7.88
C LEU A 154 14.33 -2.17 -8.74
N GLN A 155 14.88 -3.00 -9.62
CA GLN A 155 15.94 -2.59 -10.56
C GLN A 155 15.44 -1.54 -11.55
N GLU A 156 14.27 -1.74 -12.16
CA GLU A 156 13.66 -0.78 -13.09
C GLU A 156 13.35 0.56 -12.42
N LEU A 157 12.85 0.54 -11.18
CA LEU A 157 12.61 1.75 -10.40
C LEU A 157 13.91 2.52 -10.16
N GLU A 158 14.98 1.85 -9.75
CA GLU A 158 16.27 2.49 -9.50
C GLU A 158 16.90 2.99 -10.80
N THR A 159 16.81 2.24 -11.90
CA THR A 159 17.37 2.62 -13.19
C THR A 159 16.68 3.84 -13.80
N ARG A 160 15.35 3.90 -13.71
CA ARG A 160 14.57 4.98 -14.35
C ARG A 160 14.43 6.23 -13.50
N TYR A 161 14.35 6.05 -12.17
CA TYR A 161 14.01 7.13 -11.24
C TYR A 161 15.05 7.33 -10.12
N GLY A 162 16.05 6.50 -10.02
CA GLY A 162 17.12 6.42 -9.01
C GLY A 162 17.43 7.70 -8.25
N GLU A 163 18.68 8.10 -8.22
CA GLU A 163 19.12 9.23 -7.39
C GLU A 163 18.36 10.54 -7.65
N GLY A 164 17.74 11.07 -6.61
CA GLY A 164 17.07 12.37 -6.61
C GLY A 164 15.66 12.42 -7.21
N LYS A 165 15.14 11.34 -7.79
CA LYS A 165 13.79 11.30 -8.38
C LYS A 165 12.85 10.30 -7.70
N LEU A 166 13.38 9.16 -7.23
CA LEU A 166 12.60 8.15 -6.52
C LEU A 166 12.45 8.51 -5.05
N GLY A 167 11.21 8.67 -4.60
CA GLY A 167 10.86 8.86 -3.20
C GLY A 167 10.81 7.55 -2.41
N LYS A 168 9.77 7.35 -1.62
CA LYS A 168 9.51 6.12 -0.88
C LYS A 168 8.95 5.04 -1.81
N VAL A 169 9.24 3.76 -1.49
CA VAL A 169 8.71 2.61 -2.22
C VAL A 169 7.72 1.89 -1.31
N PHE A 170 6.46 1.87 -1.72
CA PHE A 170 5.39 1.19 -1.01
C PHE A 170 4.96 -0.08 -1.75
N VAL A 171 4.67 -1.13 -1.01
CA VAL A 171 4.10 -2.36 -1.54
C VAL A 171 2.64 -2.44 -1.11
N ILE A 172 1.73 -2.52 -2.06
CA ILE A 172 0.29 -2.39 -1.81
C ILE A 172 -0.52 -3.65 -2.16
N GLY A 173 0.19 -4.75 -2.37
CA GLY A 173 -0.42 -6.09 -2.49
C GLY A 173 -0.50 -6.64 -3.90
N GLY A 174 -1.26 -7.78 -4.16
CA GLY A 174 -1.93 -8.60 -3.12
C GLY A 174 -1.01 -9.57 -2.37
N ALA A 175 -1.62 -10.60 -1.81
CA ALA A 175 -0.95 -11.57 -0.92
C ALA A 175 0.36 -12.13 -1.49
N GLU A 176 0.40 -12.52 -2.77
CA GLU A 176 1.62 -13.03 -3.42
C GLU A 176 2.76 -12.01 -3.41
N ILE A 177 2.46 -10.72 -3.63
CA ILE A 177 3.48 -9.67 -3.64
C ILE A 177 3.94 -9.35 -2.23
N TYR A 178 3.03 -9.29 -1.24
CA TYR A 178 3.41 -9.19 0.16
C TYR A 178 4.31 -10.36 0.58
N GLY A 179 3.93 -11.59 0.25
CA GLY A 179 4.75 -12.78 0.53
C GLY A 179 6.14 -12.73 -0.10
N ALA A 180 6.25 -12.27 -1.35
CA ALA A 180 7.53 -12.11 -2.03
C ALA A 180 8.46 -11.12 -1.30
N VAL A 181 7.92 -9.98 -0.84
CA VAL A 181 8.70 -8.99 -0.07
C VAL A 181 9.09 -9.52 1.30
N LEU A 182 8.19 -10.22 1.97
CA LEU A 182 8.45 -10.79 3.30
C LEU A 182 9.47 -11.94 3.25
N ALA A 183 9.53 -12.68 2.14
CA ALA A 183 10.53 -13.72 1.93
C ALA A 183 11.90 -13.18 1.48
N ALA A 184 11.94 -11.95 0.95
CA ALA A 184 13.19 -11.36 0.47
C ALA A 184 14.19 -11.13 1.61
N LYS A 185 15.44 -11.53 1.37
CA LYS A 185 16.57 -11.31 2.28
C LYS A 185 17.36 -10.11 1.79
N GLY A 186 17.29 -8.97 2.45
CA GLY A 186 18.16 -7.88 2.03
C GLY A 186 17.61 -6.47 2.20
N GLY A 187 17.22 -6.11 3.41
CA GLY A 187 16.85 -4.76 3.75
C GLY A 187 15.75 -4.70 4.81
N PRO A 188 15.59 -3.56 5.45
CA PRO A 188 14.52 -3.37 6.43
C PRO A 188 13.15 -3.44 5.74
N VAL A 189 12.26 -4.24 6.29
CA VAL A 189 10.86 -4.35 5.86
C VAL A 189 9.99 -3.70 6.92
N ARG A 190 9.16 -2.76 6.49
CA ARG A 190 8.20 -2.05 7.33
C ARG A 190 6.79 -2.39 6.90
N ILE A 191 5.90 -2.52 7.85
CA ILE A 191 4.47 -2.72 7.61
C ILE A 191 3.72 -1.57 8.25
N VAL A 192 2.93 -0.87 7.46
CA VAL A 192 1.92 0.10 7.92
C VAL A 192 0.58 -0.56 7.70
N MET A 193 -0.06 -0.95 8.79
CA MET A 193 -1.27 -1.74 8.78
C MET A 193 -2.45 -0.90 9.27
N THR A 194 -3.56 -0.94 8.53
CA THR A 194 -4.84 -0.47 9.00
C THR A 194 -5.63 -1.67 9.51
N ASN A 195 -5.78 -1.80 10.83
CA ASN A 195 -6.72 -2.74 11.41
C ASN A 195 -8.14 -2.26 11.14
N VAL A 196 -9.00 -3.13 10.62
CA VAL A 196 -10.42 -2.87 10.35
C VAL A 196 -11.26 -3.89 11.10
N GLU A 197 -12.14 -3.42 11.96
CA GLU A 197 -13.03 -4.27 12.74
C GLU A 197 -14.48 -3.79 12.64
N LYS A 198 -15.43 -4.72 12.61
CA LYS A 198 -16.83 -4.39 12.86
C LYS A 198 -17.02 -4.01 14.33
N LYS A 199 -17.98 -3.15 14.64
CA LYS A 199 -18.26 -2.73 16.01
C LYS A 199 -18.63 -3.91 16.92
N GLY A 200 -19.45 -4.85 16.47
CA GLY A 200 -19.80 -6.04 17.24
C GLY A 200 -18.59 -6.89 17.63
N TYR A 201 -17.63 -7.07 16.71
CA TYR A 201 -16.36 -7.75 17.02
C TYR A 201 -15.58 -7.01 18.12
N ALA A 202 -15.54 -5.69 18.03
CA ALA A 202 -14.91 -4.84 19.03
C ALA A 202 -15.53 -4.94 20.43
N GLU A 203 -16.83 -5.25 20.50
CA GLU A 203 -17.60 -5.44 21.72
C GLU A 203 -17.53 -6.87 22.28
N GLY A 204 -16.78 -7.75 21.58
CA GLY A 204 -16.53 -9.14 22.01
C GLY A 204 -17.33 -10.20 21.25
N ASP A 205 -18.15 -9.82 20.27
CA ASP A 205 -18.83 -10.77 19.42
C ASP A 205 -17.91 -11.26 18.30
N LEU A 206 -17.23 -12.37 18.55
CA LEU A 206 -16.29 -12.98 17.59
C LEU A 206 -16.96 -13.49 16.30
N GLY A 207 -18.27 -13.57 16.24
CA GLY A 207 -19.03 -13.88 15.02
C GLY A 207 -19.19 -12.69 14.07
N GLU A 208 -19.01 -11.47 14.58
CA GLU A 208 -19.11 -10.22 13.80
C GLU A 208 -17.81 -9.91 13.06
N VAL A 209 -17.44 -10.76 12.10
CA VAL A 209 -16.27 -10.62 11.22
C VAL A 209 -16.65 -10.41 9.76
N PHE A 210 -15.70 -9.95 8.95
CA PHE A 210 -15.86 -9.90 7.50
C PHE A 210 -15.55 -11.26 6.87
N GLU A 211 -16.23 -11.61 5.79
CA GLU A 211 -15.88 -12.78 4.98
C GLU A 211 -14.61 -12.49 4.18
N CYS A 212 -13.63 -13.38 4.23
CA CYS A 212 -12.36 -13.25 3.53
C CYS A 212 -11.97 -14.58 2.86
N ASP A 213 -11.45 -14.49 1.63
CA ASP A 213 -10.85 -15.60 0.88
C ASP A 213 -9.33 -15.38 0.64
N THR A 214 -8.87 -14.16 0.88
CA THR A 214 -7.48 -13.75 0.70
C THR A 214 -6.93 -13.20 2.00
N PHE A 215 -5.72 -13.64 2.38
CA PHE A 215 -5.12 -13.34 3.69
C PHE A 215 -3.74 -12.74 3.54
N PHE A 216 -3.35 -11.92 4.50
CA PHE A 216 -1.99 -11.45 4.65
C PHE A 216 -1.08 -12.61 5.06
N PRO A 217 0.13 -12.72 4.51
CA PRO A 217 0.96 -13.92 4.70
C PRO A 217 1.63 -14.06 6.08
N VAL A 218 1.48 -13.08 6.95
CA VAL A 218 1.99 -13.09 8.34
C VAL A 218 0.86 -12.65 9.28
N ASP A 219 0.70 -13.32 10.39
CA ASP A 219 -0.36 -13.07 11.37
C ASP A 219 0.16 -13.11 12.81
N GLU A 220 0.21 -14.28 13.44
CA GLU A 220 0.61 -14.44 14.86
C GLU A 220 2.04 -13.98 15.15
N GLU A 221 2.96 -14.08 14.17
CA GLU A 221 4.35 -13.67 14.32
C GLU A 221 4.47 -12.16 14.57
N LEU A 222 3.65 -11.35 13.87
CA LEU A 222 3.60 -9.90 14.07
C LEU A 222 3.09 -9.54 15.47
N PHE A 223 2.01 -10.18 15.91
CA PHE A 223 1.40 -9.87 17.21
C PHE A 223 2.22 -10.36 18.38
N GLY A 224 2.93 -11.47 18.21
CA GLY A 224 3.77 -12.07 19.23
C GLY A 224 5.17 -11.47 19.34
N GLU A 225 5.52 -10.47 18.52
CA GLU A 225 6.86 -9.91 18.39
C GLU A 225 7.94 -10.99 18.21
N LYS A 226 7.57 -12.09 17.52
CA LYS A 226 8.44 -13.23 17.26
C LYS A 226 9.21 -13.03 15.96
N GLU A 227 10.29 -13.80 15.78
CA GLU A 227 11.07 -13.88 14.55
C GLU A 227 11.61 -12.54 14.03
N GLY A 228 12.02 -11.65 14.94
CA GLY A 228 12.62 -10.36 14.57
C GLY A 228 11.63 -9.27 14.19
N TRP A 229 10.33 -9.45 14.41
CA TRP A 229 9.34 -8.39 14.30
C TRP A 229 9.21 -7.62 15.61
N ARG A 230 9.06 -6.31 15.49
CA ARG A 230 8.66 -5.43 16.60
C ARG A 230 7.50 -4.54 16.18
N ARG A 231 6.58 -4.31 17.07
CA ARG A 231 5.61 -3.22 16.93
C ARG A 231 6.33 -1.90 17.18
N VAL A 232 6.02 -0.89 16.37
CA VAL A 232 6.63 0.44 16.48
C VAL A 232 5.64 1.46 17.01
N SER A 233 6.15 2.58 17.51
CA SER A 233 5.31 3.66 18.03
C SER A 233 4.58 4.40 16.89
N PRO A 234 3.46 5.08 17.18
CA PRO A 234 2.79 5.93 16.21
C PRO A 234 3.70 7.04 15.62
N GLU A 235 4.63 7.56 16.43
CA GLU A 235 5.61 8.56 16.02
C GLU A 235 6.58 8.00 14.98
N GLU A 236 7.08 6.78 15.18
CA GLU A 236 7.92 6.11 14.18
C GLU A 236 7.16 5.87 12.87
N VAL A 237 5.88 5.44 12.93
CA VAL A 237 5.06 5.30 11.74
C VAL A 237 4.89 6.63 11.03
N THR A 238 4.63 7.71 11.78
CA THR A 238 4.51 9.08 11.26
C THR A 238 5.77 9.49 10.50
N GLU A 239 6.96 9.24 11.04
CA GLU A 239 8.23 9.49 10.36
C GLU A 239 8.36 8.67 9.06
N TRP A 240 7.98 7.40 9.09
CA TRP A 240 8.07 6.53 7.91
C TRP A 240 7.20 7.00 6.76
N VAL A 241 5.98 7.43 7.06
CA VAL A 241 4.99 7.76 6.03
C VAL A 241 4.92 9.27 5.74
N GLY A 242 5.32 10.13 6.67
CA GLY A 242 5.21 11.59 6.55
C GLY A 242 3.78 12.11 6.67
N GLU A 243 2.93 11.36 7.37
CA GLU A 243 1.54 11.70 7.68
C GLU A 243 1.28 11.31 9.14
N GLU A 244 0.59 12.14 9.91
CA GLU A 244 0.33 11.88 11.31
C GLU A 244 -0.45 10.57 11.54
N VAL A 245 0.10 9.71 12.38
CA VAL A 245 -0.52 8.47 12.85
C VAL A 245 -0.65 8.54 14.36
N THR A 246 -1.86 8.45 14.87
CA THR A 246 -2.13 8.55 16.33
C THR A 246 -2.14 7.19 17.02
N GLY A 247 -2.22 6.09 16.26
CA GLY A 247 -2.40 4.74 16.82
C GLY A 247 -3.72 4.52 17.56
N ARG A 248 -4.66 5.48 17.48
CA ARG A 248 -5.98 5.38 18.12
C ARG A 248 -7.00 4.77 17.19
N TRP A 249 -8.02 4.12 17.77
CA TRP A 249 -9.18 3.68 17.03
C TRP A 249 -10.02 4.88 16.59
N ILE A 250 -10.46 4.86 15.34
CA ILE A 250 -11.35 5.85 14.73
C ILE A 250 -12.59 5.11 14.25
N GLU A 251 -13.75 5.54 14.69
CA GLU A 251 -15.03 4.96 14.27
C GLU A 251 -15.52 5.61 12.97
N GLU A 252 -15.99 4.78 12.04
CA GLU A 252 -16.61 5.22 10.79
C GLU A 252 -17.75 4.27 10.40
N GLY A 253 -19.00 4.72 10.57
CA GLY A 253 -20.18 3.88 10.34
C GLY A 253 -20.21 2.67 11.28
N ASP A 254 -20.31 1.47 10.73
CA ASP A 254 -20.38 0.21 11.50
C ASP A 254 -19.01 -0.44 11.73
N VAL A 255 -17.93 0.28 11.42
CA VAL A 255 -16.56 -0.19 11.60
C VAL A 255 -15.74 0.75 12.44
N ARG A 256 -14.64 0.24 12.97
CA ARG A 256 -13.54 1.04 13.51
C ARG A 256 -12.23 0.70 12.81
N VAL A 257 -11.35 1.67 12.72
CA VAL A 257 -10.03 1.52 12.09
C VAL A 257 -8.93 2.03 12.98
N GLN A 258 -7.75 1.42 12.90
CA GLN A 258 -6.56 1.82 13.64
C GLN A 258 -5.33 1.61 12.77
N MET A 259 -4.51 2.65 12.60
CA MET A 259 -3.23 2.55 11.90
C MET A 259 -2.13 2.18 12.89
N VAL A 260 -1.39 1.12 12.59
CA VAL A 260 -0.27 0.62 13.42
C VAL A 260 0.93 0.29 12.51
N GLY A 261 2.11 0.16 13.12
CA GLY A 261 3.32 -0.19 12.38
C GLY A 261 4.07 -1.35 12.98
N TYR A 262 4.74 -2.10 12.10
CA TYR A 262 5.68 -3.17 12.47
C TYR A 262 6.94 -3.05 11.63
N GLU A 263 8.06 -3.43 12.19
CA GLU A 263 9.35 -3.46 11.51
C GLU A 263 10.03 -4.80 11.76
N ARG A 264 10.60 -5.37 10.70
CA ARG A 264 11.48 -6.53 10.81
C ARG A 264 12.91 -6.05 10.99
N VAL A 265 13.53 -6.44 12.12
CA VAL A 265 14.90 -6.09 12.52
C VAL A 265 15.91 -7.10 11.98
#